data_09b1ce3e23f51d78f43d4b38a36855e9
#
_entry.id   09b1ce3e23f51d78f43d4b38a36855e9
#
_cell.length_a   1.000
_cell.length_b   1.000
_cell.length_c   1.000
_cell.angle_alpha   90.00
_cell.angle_beta   90.00
_cell.angle_gamma   90.00
#
_symmetry.space_group_name_H-M   'P 1'
#
loop_
_entity.id
_entity.type
_entity.pdbx_description
1 polymer ?
#
loop_
_entity_poly.entity_id
_entity_poly.type
_entity_poly.pdbx_seq_one_letter_code
_entity_poly.pdbx_strand_id
1 'polypeptide(L)'
;LALFAIARAAGREPDVALHVDKHIPVGAGLGGGSADAAATLLAVNTLWGLHWPIERLRDIAATLGADMPFCLEGGYAHGTGFGERIIPLEDDSSCVQTLRDRGFAGQLLVGAYRAQLSTPNVYSTFDKLGAGDGDDNHLQRAAVALHPRSGEAIEVALAAGASRSFVSGSGPSVIAFVPDDAVARRVRTAWEQSATVDRIIAAQAPARPVITVLPSLSYRVRQ
;
A
#
# COMPACT_ATOMS: atom_id res chain seq x y z
N LEU A 1 -10.24 10.17 -11.44
CA LEU A 1 -10.69 8.93 -12.12
C LEU A 1 -11.77 8.21 -11.31
N ALA A 2 -11.50 7.80 -10.04
CA ALA A 2 -12.45 7.01 -9.23
C ALA A 2 -13.83 7.68 -9.07
N LEU A 3 -13.88 8.99 -8.77
CA LEU A 3 -15.14 9.74 -8.69
C LEU A 3 -15.94 9.64 -9.99
N PHE A 4 -15.30 9.82 -11.15
CA PHE A 4 -15.99 9.72 -12.44
C PHE A 4 -16.46 8.30 -12.75
N ALA A 5 -15.71 7.28 -12.32
CA ALA A 5 -16.10 5.88 -12.53
C ALA A 5 -17.35 5.51 -11.73
N ILE A 6 -17.41 5.87 -10.44
CA ILE A 6 -18.59 5.61 -9.61
C ILE A 6 -19.77 6.48 -10.04
N ALA A 7 -19.56 7.73 -10.43
CA ALA A 7 -20.60 8.61 -10.95
C ALA A 7 -21.26 8.03 -12.21
N ARG A 8 -20.43 7.60 -13.16
CA ARG A 8 -20.92 6.93 -14.39
C ARG A 8 -21.71 5.65 -14.07
N ALA A 9 -21.22 4.84 -13.16
CA ALA A 9 -21.90 3.60 -12.75
C ALA A 9 -23.24 3.86 -12.02
N ALA A 10 -23.36 5.01 -11.35
CA ALA A 10 -24.55 5.45 -10.64
C ALA A 10 -25.53 6.27 -11.51
N GLY A 11 -25.15 6.63 -12.73
CA GLY A 11 -25.93 7.55 -13.57
C GLY A 11 -26.07 8.94 -12.96
N ARG A 12 -25.03 9.44 -12.26
CA ARG A 12 -25.02 10.73 -11.54
C ARG A 12 -23.91 11.63 -12.04
N GLU A 13 -24.07 12.93 -11.85
CA GLU A 13 -22.97 13.88 -12.04
C GLU A 13 -21.93 13.75 -10.91
N PRO A 14 -20.65 13.97 -11.19
CA PRO A 14 -19.57 13.90 -10.19
C PRO A 14 -19.49 15.19 -9.36
N ASP A 15 -20.58 15.61 -8.74
CA ASP A 15 -20.77 16.87 -8.00
C ASP A 15 -20.25 16.81 -6.55
N VAL A 16 -19.11 16.18 -6.35
CA VAL A 16 -18.47 15.98 -5.03
C VAL A 16 -17.14 16.70 -4.99
N ALA A 17 -16.90 17.51 -3.95
CA ALA A 17 -15.58 18.03 -3.63
C ALA A 17 -14.79 16.98 -2.85
N LEU A 18 -13.60 16.65 -3.33
CA LEU A 18 -12.67 15.73 -2.69
C LEU A 18 -11.46 16.50 -2.17
N HIS A 19 -11.10 16.26 -0.91
CA HIS A 19 -9.84 16.69 -0.34
C HIS A 19 -9.02 15.45 0.03
N VAL A 20 -7.76 15.39 -0.41
CA VAL A 20 -6.84 14.27 -0.12
C VAL A 20 -5.64 14.80 0.63
N ASP A 21 -5.48 14.35 1.87
CA ASP A 21 -4.27 14.61 2.65
C ASP A 21 -3.28 13.47 2.39
N LYS A 22 -2.28 13.75 1.55
CA LYS A 22 -1.38 12.74 0.99
C LYS A 22 -0.21 12.42 1.92
N HIS A 23 -0.26 11.28 2.60
CA HIS A 23 0.81 10.80 3.46
C HIS A 23 1.73 9.78 2.76
N ILE A 24 1.18 8.98 1.85
CA ILE A 24 1.95 7.98 1.09
C ILE A 24 2.68 8.66 -0.07
N PRO A 25 4.01 8.54 -0.18
CA PRO A 25 4.77 9.12 -1.28
C PRO A 25 4.31 8.61 -2.65
N VAL A 26 4.29 9.50 -3.64
CA VAL A 26 3.90 9.16 -5.01
C VAL A 26 5.02 8.37 -5.70
N GLY A 27 4.68 7.33 -6.44
CA GLY A 27 5.63 6.53 -7.22
C GLY A 27 6.61 5.71 -6.38
N ALA A 28 6.24 5.40 -5.14
CA ALA A 28 7.10 4.78 -4.15
C ALA A 28 6.92 3.24 -4.04
N GLY A 29 6.11 2.60 -4.89
CA GLY A 29 5.79 1.17 -4.77
C GLY A 29 4.85 0.82 -3.62
N LEU A 30 4.14 1.81 -3.06
CA LEU A 30 3.29 1.67 -1.87
C LEU A 30 1.79 1.69 -2.18
N GLY A 31 1.38 1.62 -3.45
CA GLY A 31 -0.03 1.61 -3.84
C GLY A 31 -0.85 2.86 -3.46
N GLY A 32 -0.18 4.00 -3.14
CA GLY A 32 -0.83 5.18 -2.59
C GLY A 32 -1.91 5.79 -3.49
N GLY A 33 -1.74 5.75 -4.81
CA GLY A 33 -2.76 6.19 -5.77
C GLY A 33 -3.99 5.27 -5.78
N SER A 34 -3.76 3.97 -5.66
CA SER A 34 -4.82 2.96 -5.56
C SER A 34 -5.58 3.09 -4.24
N ALA A 35 -4.89 3.38 -3.14
CA ALA A 35 -5.51 3.64 -1.84
C ALA A 35 -6.41 4.90 -1.87
N ASP A 36 -5.93 6.02 -2.46
CA ASP A 36 -6.74 7.24 -2.61
C ASP A 36 -7.99 6.99 -3.45
N ALA A 37 -7.85 6.23 -4.53
CA ALA A 37 -8.95 5.91 -5.42
C ALA A 37 -9.97 4.97 -4.75
N ALA A 38 -9.52 3.94 -4.03
CA ALA A 38 -10.39 3.06 -3.25
C ALA A 38 -11.13 3.83 -2.15
N ALA A 39 -10.43 4.69 -1.41
CA ALA A 39 -11.04 5.57 -0.42
C ALA A 39 -12.12 6.47 -1.06
N THR A 40 -11.88 6.99 -2.26
CA THR A 40 -12.87 7.78 -3.00
C THR A 40 -14.12 6.95 -3.32
N LEU A 41 -13.98 5.70 -3.80
CA LEU A 41 -15.12 4.84 -4.09
C LEU A 41 -15.95 4.55 -2.83
N LEU A 42 -15.30 4.22 -1.72
CA LEU A 42 -15.96 3.96 -0.44
C LEU A 42 -16.68 5.21 0.09
N ALA A 43 -16.00 6.34 0.08
CA ALA A 43 -16.56 7.61 0.58
C ALA A 43 -17.77 8.06 -0.24
N VAL A 44 -17.70 8.00 -1.58
CA VAL A 44 -18.80 8.41 -2.46
C VAL A 44 -19.97 7.43 -2.38
N ASN A 45 -19.71 6.11 -2.28
CA ASN A 45 -20.74 5.10 -2.04
C ASN A 45 -21.54 5.42 -0.77
N THR A 46 -20.85 5.81 0.30
CA THR A 46 -21.47 6.22 1.57
C THR A 46 -22.19 7.57 1.44
N LEU A 47 -21.52 8.59 0.89
CA LEU A 47 -22.04 9.95 0.78
C LEU A 47 -23.34 10.01 -0.06
N TRP A 48 -23.39 9.26 -1.15
CA TRP A 48 -24.56 9.22 -2.02
C TRP A 48 -25.64 8.23 -1.57
N GLY A 49 -25.41 7.49 -0.47
CA GLY A 49 -26.34 6.48 0.02
C GLY A 49 -26.62 5.37 -1.01
N LEU A 50 -25.60 5.00 -1.79
CA LEU A 50 -25.79 3.96 -2.82
C LEU A 50 -25.95 2.57 -2.21
N HIS A 51 -25.33 2.34 -1.04
CA HIS A 51 -25.33 1.06 -0.33
C HIS A 51 -24.92 -0.13 -1.21
N TRP A 52 -24.02 0.14 -2.16
CA TRP A 52 -23.52 -0.93 -3.03
C TRP A 52 -22.63 -1.88 -2.23
N PRO A 53 -22.77 -3.19 -2.46
CA PRO A 53 -21.89 -4.17 -1.85
C PRO A 53 -20.45 -4.01 -2.35
N ILE A 54 -19.52 -4.51 -1.56
CA ILE A 54 -18.07 -4.35 -1.83
C ILE A 54 -17.68 -4.99 -3.17
N GLU A 55 -18.35 -6.08 -3.57
CA GLU A 55 -18.14 -6.76 -4.84
C GLU A 55 -18.34 -5.83 -6.02
N ARG A 56 -19.43 -5.02 -5.99
CA ARG A 56 -19.70 -4.03 -7.05
C ARG A 56 -18.65 -2.92 -7.09
N LEU A 57 -18.15 -2.50 -5.94
CA LEU A 57 -17.06 -1.53 -5.86
C LEU A 57 -15.76 -2.13 -6.40
N ARG A 58 -15.49 -3.42 -6.13
CA ARG A 58 -14.35 -4.15 -6.68
C ARG A 58 -14.38 -4.22 -8.21
N ASP A 59 -15.55 -4.48 -8.80
CA ASP A 59 -15.68 -4.49 -10.26
C ASP A 59 -15.32 -3.14 -10.88
N ILE A 60 -15.76 -2.04 -10.26
CA ILE A 60 -15.38 -0.68 -10.70
C ILE A 60 -13.88 -0.47 -10.49
N ALA A 61 -13.35 -0.82 -9.33
CA ALA A 61 -11.95 -0.66 -8.96
C ALA A 61 -11.01 -1.39 -9.93
N ALA A 62 -11.34 -2.63 -10.30
CA ALA A 62 -10.56 -3.44 -11.24
C ALA A 62 -10.40 -2.79 -12.63
N THR A 63 -11.36 -1.96 -13.05
CA THR A 63 -11.25 -1.20 -14.31
C THR A 63 -10.28 -0.02 -14.23
N LEU A 64 -9.88 0.38 -13.04
CA LEU A 64 -9.04 1.57 -12.79
C LEU A 64 -7.60 1.21 -12.44
N GLY A 65 -7.36 0.02 -11.90
CA GLY A 65 -6.02 -0.45 -11.57
C GLY A 65 -6.02 -1.76 -10.78
N ALA A 66 -4.98 -2.56 -10.96
CA ALA A 66 -4.88 -3.92 -10.40
C ALA A 66 -4.86 -3.94 -8.86
N ASP A 67 -4.22 -2.96 -8.21
CA ASP A 67 -4.11 -2.91 -6.75
C ASP A 67 -5.36 -2.34 -6.06
N MET A 68 -6.27 -1.72 -6.82
CA MET A 68 -7.41 -1.02 -6.25
C MET A 68 -8.43 -1.95 -5.57
N PRO A 69 -8.75 -3.13 -6.11
CA PRO A 69 -9.64 -4.07 -5.44
C PRO A 69 -9.15 -4.45 -4.04
N PHE A 70 -7.83 -4.68 -3.87
CA PHE A 70 -7.24 -4.93 -2.56
C PHE A 70 -7.38 -3.72 -1.61
N CYS A 71 -7.14 -2.51 -2.11
CA CYS A 71 -7.23 -1.30 -1.29
C CYS A 71 -8.64 -0.98 -0.78
N LEU A 72 -9.69 -1.54 -1.39
CA LEU A 72 -11.06 -1.43 -0.88
C LEU A 72 -11.29 -2.20 0.41
N GLU A 73 -10.57 -3.29 0.62
CA GLU A 73 -10.77 -4.19 1.75
C GLU A 73 -9.62 -4.16 2.75
N GLY A 74 -8.39 -4.06 2.26
CA GLY A 74 -7.19 -4.18 3.08
C GLY A 74 -7.02 -5.56 3.69
N GLY A 75 -6.31 -5.63 4.83
CA GLY A 75 -6.08 -6.91 5.50
C GLY A 75 -5.06 -7.78 4.78
N TYR A 76 -5.39 -9.07 4.65
CA TYR A 76 -4.65 -10.04 3.85
C TYR A 76 -5.54 -10.56 2.73
N ALA A 77 -4.98 -10.79 1.57
CA ALA A 77 -5.71 -11.35 0.44
C ALA A 77 -4.80 -12.21 -0.45
N HIS A 78 -5.39 -13.17 -1.12
CA HIS A 78 -4.77 -13.90 -2.21
C HIS A 78 -5.14 -13.21 -3.53
N GLY A 79 -4.14 -12.70 -4.24
CA GLY A 79 -4.31 -12.05 -5.55
C GLY A 79 -3.93 -13.00 -6.69
N THR A 80 -4.72 -12.99 -7.76
CA THR A 80 -4.46 -13.70 -9.02
C THR A 80 -4.67 -12.78 -10.22
N GLY A 81 -4.35 -13.28 -11.43
CA GLY A 81 -4.34 -12.44 -12.62
C GLY A 81 -3.15 -11.48 -12.59
N PHE A 82 -3.40 -10.20 -12.81
CA PHE A 82 -2.42 -9.13 -12.62
C PHE A 82 -2.47 -8.53 -11.19
N GLY A 83 -3.21 -9.17 -10.27
CA GLY A 83 -3.47 -8.69 -8.90
C GLY A 83 -4.89 -8.15 -8.68
N GLU A 84 -5.68 -8.00 -9.75
CA GLU A 84 -7.03 -7.46 -9.72
C GLU A 84 -8.07 -8.44 -9.15
N ARG A 85 -7.81 -9.73 -9.21
CA ARG A 85 -8.69 -10.78 -8.69
C ARG A 85 -8.24 -11.14 -7.28
N ILE A 86 -8.89 -10.57 -6.30
CA ILE A 86 -8.55 -10.79 -4.90
C ILE A 86 -9.55 -11.72 -4.22
N ILE A 87 -9.02 -12.57 -3.35
CA ILE A 87 -9.78 -13.37 -2.39
C ILE A 87 -9.30 -12.91 -1.01
N PRO A 88 -10.11 -12.13 -0.28
CA PRO A 88 -9.79 -11.75 1.08
C PRO A 88 -9.59 -12.98 1.96
N LEU A 89 -8.63 -12.92 2.86
CA LEU A 89 -8.37 -13.98 3.82
C LEU A 89 -8.98 -13.60 5.17
N GLU A 90 -9.71 -14.53 5.75
CA GLU A 90 -10.28 -14.37 7.10
C GLU A 90 -9.17 -14.26 8.14
N ASP A 91 -9.32 -13.32 9.08
CA ASP A 91 -8.29 -12.99 10.08
C ASP A 91 -7.93 -14.16 11.01
N ASP A 92 -8.82 -15.13 11.18
CA ASP A 92 -8.65 -16.36 11.97
C ASP A 92 -8.23 -17.59 11.14
N SER A 93 -8.07 -17.45 9.82
CA SER A 93 -7.64 -18.53 8.96
C SER A 93 -6.22 -19.01 9.27
N SER A 94 -5.94 -20.28 9.06
CA SER A 94 -4.59 -20.85 9.21
C SER A 94 -3.56 -20.18 8.31
N CYS A 95 -3.99 -19.71 7.14
CA CYS A 95 -3.14 -18.98 6.21
C CYS A 95 -2.69 -17.64 6.82
N VAL A 96 -3.62 -16.85 7.39
CA VAL A 96 -3.30 -15.59 8.06
C VAL A 96 -2.46 -15.82 9.31
N GLN A 97 -2.74 -16.87 10.09
CA GLN A 97 -1.90 -17.22 11.23
C GLN A 97 -0.47 -17.53 10.80
N THR A 98 -0.29 -18.30 9.72
CA THR A 98 1.03 -18.58 9.15
C THR A 98 1.76 -17.30 8.73
N LEU A 99 1.06 -16.33 8.12
CA LEU A 99 1.65 -15.04 7.74
C LEU A 99 2.09 -14.24 8.98
N ARG A 100 1.28 -14.23 10.03
CA ARG A 100 1.63 -13.59 11.31
C ARG A 100 2.84 -14.23 11.95
N ASP A 101 2.88 -15.55 12.03
CA ASP A 101 3.99 -16.33 12.58
C ASP A 101 5.29 -16.11 11.78
N ARG A 102 5.17 -15.88 10.48
CA ARG A 102 6.27 -15.48 9.60
C ARG A 102 6.68 -14.00 9.75
N GLY A 103 6.01 -13.21 10.59
CA GLY A 103 6.35 -11.82 10.87
C GLY A 103 5.81 -10.80 9.85
N PHE A 104 4.73 -11.12 9.13
CA PHE A 104 4.04 -10.17 8.24
C PHE A 104 2.89 -9.41 8.95
N ALA A 105 3.05 -9.15 10.23
CA ALA A 105 2.07 -8.41 11.02
C ALA A 105 2.78 -7.53 12.06
N GLY A 106 2.09 -6.48 12.49
CA GLY A 106 2.54 -5.61 13.59
C GLY A 106 3.14 -4.30 13.10
N GLN A 107 3.97 -3.72 13.93
CA GLN A 107 4.63 -2.45 13.68
C GLN A 107 5.67 -2.58 12.58
N LEU A 108 5.73 -1.57 11.71
CA LEU A 108 6.73 -1.50 10.66
C LEU A 108 7.21 -0.07 10.40
N LEU A 109 8.37 0.04 9.82
CA LEU A 109 8.90 1.26 9.26
C LEU A 109 8.97 1.14 7.73
N VAL A 110 8.62 2.23 7.06
CA VAL A 110 8.77 2.37 5.61
C VAL A 110 9.95 3.31 5.35
N GLY A 111 10.98 2.79 4.72
CA GLY A 111 12.06 3.58 4.13
C GLY A 111 11.66 4.03 2.73
N ALA A 112 11.38 5.32 2.57
CA ALA A 112 10.93 5.88 1.30
C ALA A 112 12.00 6.78 0.67
N TYR A 113 11.89 6.96 -0.65
CA TYR A 113 12.87 7.69 -1.48
C TYR A 113 12.19 8.80 -2.27
N ARG A 114 12.99 9.82 -2.63
CA ARG A 114 12.60 10.82 -3.64
C ARG A 114 12.67 10.24 -5.04
N ALA A 115 13.57 9.28 -5.25
CA ALA A 115 13.65 8.50 -6.48
C ALA A 115 12.39 7.67 -6.69
N GLN A 116 12.03 7.46 -7.94
CA GLN A 116 10.91 6.62 -8.34
C GLN A 116 11.43 5.54 -9.30
N LEU A 117 10.89 4.35 -9.22
CA LEU A 117 11.12 3.30 -10.20
C LEU A 117 9.93 3.19 -11.14
N SER A 118 10.24 3.03 -12.43
CA SER A 118 9.22 2.72 -13.43
C SER A 118 8.82 1.25 -13.28
N THR A 119 7.57 0.99 -12.91
CA THR A 119 7.04 -0.37 -12.78
C THR A 119 7.31 -1.24 -14.02
N PRO A 120 7.06 -0.78 -15.27
CA PRO A 120 7.44 -1.54 -16.46
C PRO A 120 8.93 -1.89 -16.54
N ASN A 121 9.83 -0.98 -16.13
CA ASN A 121 11.28 -1.26 -16.13
C ASN A 121 11.65 -2.31 -15.08
N VAL A 122 11.00 -2.32 -13.92
CA VAL A 122 11.22 -3.34 -12.89
C VAL A 122 10.80 -4.71 -13.40
N TYR A 123 9.63 -4.83 -14.04
CA TYR A 123 9.18 -6.09 -14.63
C TYR A 123 10.10 -6.54 -15.78
N SER A 124 10.51 -5.65 -16.68
CA SER A 124 11.47 -5.98 -17.74
C SER A 124 12.83 -6.42 -17.19
N THR A 125 13.23 -5.90 -16.03
CA THR A 125 14.47 -6.31 -15.36
C THR A 125 14.27 -7.66 -14.67
N PHE A 126 13.10 -7.89 -14.07
CA PHE A 126 12.73 -9.18 -13.49
C PHE A 126 12.71 -10.30 -14.54
N ASP A 127 12.18 -10.04 -15.72
CA ASP A 127 12.19 -11.02 -16.84
C ASP A 127 13.61 -11.49 -17.21
N LYS A 128 14.61 -10.64 -16.96
CA LYS A 128 16.03 -10.94 -17.24
C LYS A 128 16.74 -11.62 -16.07
N LEU A 129 16.44 -11.20 -14.84
CA LEU A 129 17.18 -11.60 -13.65
C LEU A 129 16.50 -12.73 -12.87
N GLY A 130 15.17 -12.88 -12.99
CA GLY A 130 14.35 -13.75 -12.14
C GLY A 130 14.24 -13.24 -10.71
N ALA A 131 13.55 -14.02 -9.88
CA ALA A 131 13.49 -13.80 -8.43
C ALA A 131 14.81 -14.17 -7.75
N GLY A 132 15.09 -13.55 -6.60
CA GLY A 132 16.14 -13.98 -5.70
C GLY A 132 15.68 -15.18 -4.85
N ASP A 133 16.63 -16.01 -4.40
CA ASP A 133 16.32 -17.13 -3.53
C ASP A 133 15.88 -16.63 -2.16
N GLY A 134 14.68 -17.06 -1.74
CA GLY A 134 14.12 -16.71 -0.44
C GLY A 134 13.54 -15.29 -0.31
N ASP A 135 13.45 -14.53 -1.41
CA ASP A 135 12.85 -13.20 -1.41
C ASP A 135 11.35 -13.26 -1.09
N ASP A 136 10.91 -12.44 -0.13
CA ASP A 136 9.48 -12.26 0.18
C ASP A 136 8.74 -11.49 -0.93
N ASN A 137 9.47 -10.78 -1.77
CA ASN A 137 8.98 -10.09 -2.97
C ASN A 137 9.82 -10.49 -4.18
N HIS A 138 9.25 -11.19 -5.14
CA HIS A 138 9.95 -11.66 -6.33
C HIS A 138 10.55 -10.52 -7.18
N LEU A 139 9.99 -9.31 -7.11
CA LEU A 139 10.53 -8.13 -7.81
C LEU A 139 11.73 -7.52 -7.10
N GLN A 140 12.07 -7.94 -5.87
CA GLN A 140 13.11 -7.33 -5.05
C GLN A 140 14.46 -7.28 -5.75
N ARG A 141 14.92 -8.42 -6.34
CA ARG A 141 16.18 -8.48 -7.07
C ARG A 141 16.25 -7.47 -8.20
N ALA A 142 15.18 -7.34 -8.96
CA ALA A 142 15.09 -6.38 -10.06
C ALA A 142 15.06 -4.92 -9.55
N ALA A 143 14.29 -4.65 -8.51
CA ALA A 143 14.20 -3.32 -7.90
C ALA A 143 15.55 -2.87 -7.31
N VAL A 144 16.25 -3.76 -6.62
CA VAL A 144 17.59 -3.50 -6.05
C VAL A 144 18.63 -3.28 -7.15
N ALA A 145 18.58 -4.04 -8.25
CA ALA A 145 19.47 -3.82 -9.39
C ALA A 145 19.29 -2.42 -10.02
N LEU A 146 18.06 -1.90 -10.02
CA LEU A 146 17.75 -0.55 -10.53
C LEU A 146 17.95 0.56 -9.48
N HIS A 147 17.87 0.21 -8.19
CA HIS A 147 18.04 1.14 -7.08
C HIS A 147 18.79 0.49 -5.92
N PRO A 148 20.13 0.42 -5.97
CA PRO A 148 20.97 -0.31 -4.99
C PRO A 148 20.76 0.13 -3.53
N ARG A 149 20.44 1.41 -3.27
CA ARG A 149 20.14 1.91 -1.92
C ARG A 149 19.00 1.15 -1.24
N SER A 150 18.07 0.56 -1.99
CA SER A 150 17.02 -0.30 -1.41
C SER A 150 17.60 -1.57 -0.80
N GLY A 151 18.60 -2.18 -1.45
CA GLY A 151 19.33 -3.34 -0.91
C GLY A 151 20.08 -2.98 0.36
N GLU A 152 20.85 -1.88 0.34
CA GLU A 152 21.57 -1.37 1.51
C GLU A 152 20.62 -1.10 2.68
N ALA A 153 19.45 -0.49 2.42
CA ALA A 153 18.46 -0.21 3.46
C ALA A 153 17.87 -1.50 4.08
N ILE A 154 17.66 -2.56 3.28
CA ILE A 154 17.24 -3.87 3.77
C ILE A 154 18.30 -4.44 4.71
N GLU A 155 19.57 -4.48 4.30
CA GLU A 155 20.68 -5.00 5.10
C GLU A 155 20.84 -4.23 6.43
N VAL A 156 20.80 -2.90 6.37
CA VAL A 156 20.88 -2.03 7.56
C VAL A 156 19.72 -2.29 8.52
N ALA A 157 18.48 -2.45 8.02
CA ALA A 157 17.34 -2.73 8.88
C ALA A 157 17.44 -4.09 9.56
N LEU A 158 17.84 -5.13 8.84
CA LEU A 158 18.03 -6.48 9.39
C LEU A 158 19.15 -6.50 10.44
N ALA A 159 20.28 -5.84 10.17
CA ALA A 159 21.39 -5.72 11.11
C ALA A 159 20.98 -4.96 12.39
N ALA A 160 20.03 -4.00 12.29
CA ALA A 160 19.50 -3.27 13.45
C ALA A 160 18.42 -4.05 14.22
N GLY A 161 18.02 -5.25 13.75
CA GLY A 161 17.12 -6.17 14.44
C GLY A 161 15.71 -6.22 13.90
N ALA A 162 15.44 -5.66 12.71
CA ALA A 162 14.16 -5.88 12.04
C ALA A 162 13.93 -7.38 11.84
N SER A 163 12.72 -7.86 12.11
CA SER A 163 12.36 -9.28 11.93
C SER A 163 12.26 -9.66 10.46
N ARG A 164 11.90 -8.70 9.61
CA ARG A 164 11.85 -8.80 8.17
C ARG A 164 12.13 -7.45 7.54
N SER A 165 12.77 -7.48 6.37
CA SER A 165 12.92 -6.27 5.53
C SER A 165 12.97 -6.67 4.07
N PHE A 166 12.21 -5.94 3.23
CA PHE A 166 12.10 -6.23 1.79
C PHE A 166 11.58 -5.00 1.03
N VAL A 167 11.73 -5.02 -0.29
CA VAL A 167 11.17 -3.98 -1.19
C VAL A 167 9.65 -4.11 -1.27
N SER A 168 8.94 -3.00 -1.18
CA SER A 168 7.48 -2.96 -1.37
C SER A 168 7.10 -2.88 -2.85
N GLY A 169 6.33 -3.86 -3.34
CA GLY A 169 5.87 -3.91 -4.73
C GLY A 169 7.03 -3.79 -5.72
N SER A 170 6.92 -2.90 -6.69
CA SER A 170 8.01 -2.59 -7.64
C SER A 170 9.07 -1.64 -7.06
N GLY A 171 8.99 -1.26 -5.81
CA GLY A 171 9.93 -0.36 -5.15
C GLY A 171 9.81 1.12 -5.56
N PRO A 172 10.81 1.93 -5.20
CA PRO A 172 12.03 1.58 -4.46
C PRO A 172 11.85 1.44 -2.94
N SER A 173 10.67 1.80 -2.36
CA SER A 173 10.48 1.77 -0.91
C SER A 173 10.76 0.41 -0.29
N VAL A 174 11.31 0.44 0.92
CA VAL A 174 11.65 -0.72 1.72
C VAL A 174 10.75 -0.77 2.94
N ILE A 175 10.24 -1.95 3.26
CA ILE A 175 9.49 -2.24 4.49
C ILE A 175 10.44 -2.91 5.47
N ALA A 176 10.37 -2.52 6.75
CA ALA A 176 11.06 -3.19 7.85
C ALA A 176 10.05 -3.46 8.98
N PHE A 177 9.68 -4.71 9.18
CA PHE A 177 8.89 -5.13 10.35
C PHE A 177 9.75 -5.14 11.60
N VAL A 178 9.23 -4.59 12.68
CA VAL A 178 9.96 -4.40 13.92
C VAL A 178 9.15 -4.99 15.09
N PRO A 179 9.77 -5.86 15.91
CA PRO A 179 9.05 -6.56 16.97
C PRO A 179 8.62 -5.65 18.13
N ASP A 180 9.33 -4.53 18.33
CA ASP A 180 9.06 -3.59 19.41
C ASP A 180 9.62 -2.19 19.11
N ASP A 181 9.27 -1.23 19.99
CA ASP A 181 9.70 0.16 19.89
C ASP A 181 11.23 0.34 20.02
N ALA A 182 11.91 -0.55 20.72
CA ALA A 182 13.37 -0.45 20.86
C ALA A 182 14.05 -0.79 19.55
N VAL A 183 13.58 -1.83 18.85
CA VAL A 183 14.04 -2.17 17.51
C VAL A 183 13.65 -1.09 16.51
N ALA A 184 12.42 -0.56 16.60
CA ALA A 184 11.98 0.54 15.73
C ALA A 184 12.92 1.76 15.82
N ARG A 185 13.33 2.13 17.05
CA ARG A 185 14.33 3.21 17.24
C ARG A 185 15.69 2.86 16.66
N ARG A 186 16.19 1.64 16.84
CA ARG A 186 17.49 1.21 16.27
C ARG A 186 17.49 1.24 14.75
N VAL A 187 16.44 0.69 14.12
CA VAL A 187 16.31 0.73 12.65
C VAL A 187 16.24 2.16 12.13
N ARG A 188 15.45 3.01 12.78
CA ARG A 188 15.38 4.44 12.42
C ARG A 188 16.74 5.10 12.49
N THR A 189 17.44 4.98 13.63
CA THR A 189 18.78 5.55 13.83
C THR A 189 19.79 5.01 12.80
N ALA A 190 19.76 3.71 12.52
CA ALA A 190 20.65 3.10 11.56
C ALA A 190 20.42 3.62 10.13
N TRP A 191 19.14 3.75 9.70
CA TRP A 191 18.82 4.33 8.40
C TRP A 191 19.19 5.80 8.30
N GLU A 192 19.01 6.59 9.38
CA GLU A 192 19.40 8.01 9.43
C GLU A 192 20.92 8.16 9.35
N GLN A 193 21.68 7.35 10.10
CA GLN A 193 23.15 7.40 10.10
C GLN A 193 23.78 6.92 8.79
N SER A 194 23.22 5.90 8.17
CA SER A 194 23.70 5.38 6.89
C SER A 194 23.20 6.18 5.69
N ALA A 195 22.24 7.08 5.87
CA ALA A 195 21.56 7.82 4.82
C ALA A 195 21.04 6.93 3.68
N THR A 196 20.67 5.69 4.00
CA THR A 196 20.18 4.71 3.00
C THR A 196 18.76 4.97 2.55
N VAL A 197 17.98 5.77 3.30
CA VAL A 197 16.62 6.20 2.94
C VAL A 197 16.51 7.73 3.01
N ASP A 198 15.53 8.32 2.29
CA ASP A 198 15.31 9.77 2.30
C ASP A 198 14.23 10.20 3.31
N ARG A 199 13.31 9.27 3.65
CA ARG A 199 12.22 9.50 4.61
C ARG A 199 11.87 8.20 5.31
N ILE A 200 11.53 8.29 6.60
CA ILE A 200 11.08 7.15 7.40
C ILE A 200 9.66 7.42 7.86
N ILE A 201 8.75 6.47 7.59
CA ILE A 201 7.35 6.54 7.96
C ILE A 201 7.05 5.34 8.85
N ALA A 202 6.46 5.58 10.04
CA ALA A 202 5.95 4.51 10.87
C ALA A 202 4.55 4.09 10.39
N ALA A 203 4.30 2.80 10.36
CA ALA A 203 3.02 2.23 9.96
C ALA A 203 2.75 0.93 10.71
N GLN A 204 1.60 0.33 10.43
CA GLN A 204 1.18 -0.95 11.00
C GLN A 204 0.51 -1.82 9.93
N ALA A 205 0.72 -3.11 9.99
CA ALA A 205 0.09 -4.09 9.12
C ALA A 205 -0.52 -5.25 9.95
N PRO A 206 -1.64 -5.81 9.50
CA PRO A 206 -2.46 -5.34 8.38
C PRO A 206 -3.22 -4.06 8.69
N ALA A 207 -3.65 -3.34 7.66
CA ALA A 207 -4.53 -2.18 7.77
C ALA A 207 -5.78 -2.37 6.90
N ARG A 208 -6.88 -1.75 7.31
CA ARG A 208 -8.15 -1.73 6.58
C ARG A 208 -8.63 -0.30 6.42
N PRO A 209 -9.33 0.06 5.33
CA PRO A 209 -9.92 1.38 5.20
C PRO A 209 -10.99 1.61 6.28
N VAL A 210 -11.06 2.84 6.77
CA VAL A 210 -12.07 3.27 7.75
C VAL A 210 -12.84 4.45 7.16
N ILE A 211 -14.17 4.36 7.15
CA ILE A 211 -15.06 5.45 6.76
C ILE A 211 -15.68 6.05 8.02
N THR A 212 -15.48 7.35 8.19
CA THR A 212 -16.12 8.12 9.26
C THR A 212 -17.04 9.16 8.66
N VAL A 213 -18.32 9.12 9.02
CA VAL A 213 -19.29 10.15 8.64
C VAL A 213 -19.28 11.21 9.73
N LEU A 214 -18.82 12.41 9.38
CA LEU A 214 -18.90 13.55 10.27
C LEU A 214 -20.27 14.20 10.17
N PRO A 215 -20.87 14.70 11.29
CA PRO A 215 -22.10 15.48 11.23
C PRO A 215 -21.89 16.68 10.31
N SER A 216 -22.86 16.97 9.45
CA SER A 216 -22.80 18.12 8.53
C SER A 216 -22.60 19.40 9.35
N LEU A 217 -21.41 20.00 9.25
CA LEU A 217 -21.24 21.39 9.59
C LEU A 217 -22.10 22.16 8.59
N SER A 218 -23.21 22.77 9.07
CA SER A 218 -24.01 23.66 8.25
C SER A 218 -23.12 24.85 7.87
N TYR A 219 -22.57 24.82 6.66
CA TYR A 219 -21.94 25.99 6.05
C TYR A 219 -23.03 27.04 5.85
N ARG A 220 -23.12 28.02 6.76
CA ARG A 220 -23.84 29.26 6.47
C ARG A 220 -22.97 30.01 5.45
N VAL A 221 -23.39 29.95 4.17
CA VAL A 221 -22.95 30.93 3.18
C VAL A 221 -23.44 32.29 3.68
N ARG A 222 -22.53 33.13 4.18
CA ARG A 222 -22.86 34.56 4.37
C ARG A 222 -22.98 35.11 2.96
N GLN A 223 -24.20 35.57 2.66
CA GLN A 223 -24.49 36.42 1.51
C GLN A 223 -23.80 37.77 1.67
#